data_3292daa5ef7391865ed4c107e06c5e08
#
_entry.id   3292daa5ef7391865ed4c107e06c5e08
#
_cell.length_a   1.000
_cell.length_b   1.000
_cell.length_c   1.000
_cell.angle_alpha   90.00
_cell.angle_beta   90.00
_cell.angle_gamma   90.00
#
_symmetry.space_group_name_H-M   'P 1'
#
loop_
_entity.id
_entity.type
_entity.pdbx_description
1 polymer ?
#
loop_
_entity_poly.entity_id
_entity_poly.type
_entity_poly.pdbx_seq_one_letter_code
_entity_poly.pdbx_strand_id
1 'polypeptide(L)'
;KLYGSIGSTFTIYKNIDFSFLTTYSIGGKVNEAIYSSTMNPFYYGQTFHKHLTRAWKQPGDITDVPRVEVGTSSISSDRFLVDASYFSIKNITIGYTIPEKAANYIGMKSVRVYCSMDNLALFTHLKGMNPTYTLTGSTGFVYTPSRSFVAGLDIKF
;
A
#
# COMPACT_ATOMS: atom_id res chain seq x y z
N LYS A 1 4.23 -4.51 18.02
CA LYS A 1 3.83 -4.65 16.60
C LYS A 1 2.65 -5.59 16.53
N LEU A 2 1.58 -5.16 15.92
CA LEU A 2 0.38 -5.94 15.65
C LEU A 2 0.10 -5.90 14.15
N TYR A 3 -0.08 -7.05 13.52
CA TYR A 3 -0.45 -7.14 12.12
C TYR A 3 -1.42 -8.29 11.91
N GLY A 4 -2.23 -8.19 10.90
CA GLY A 4 -3.19 -9.22 10.58
C GLY A 4 -4.06 -8.90 9.39
N SER A 5 -5.03 -9.75 9.15
CA SER A 5 -6.06 -9.57 8.13
C SER A 5 -7.44 -9.86 8.72
N ILE A 6 -8.43 -9.17 8.17
CA ILE A 6 -9.85 -9.41 8.46
C ILE A 6 -10.52 -9.63 7.12
N GLY A 7 -11.11 -10.78 6.93
CA GLY A 7 -11.90 -11.11 5.76
C GLY A 7 -13.18 -11.81 6.16
N SER A 8 -14.23 -11.56 5.41
CA SER A 8 -15.51 -12.23 5.58
C SER A 8 -16.27 -12.29 4.27
N THR A 9 -17.16 -13.28 4.19
CA THR A 9 -18.10 -13.42 3.10
C THR A 9 -19.51 -13.53 3.69
N PHE A 10 -20.41 -12.71 3.18
CA PHE A 10 -21.80 -12.64 3.59
C PHE A 10 -22.69 -13.03 2.42
N THR A 11 -23.69 -13.86 2.68
CA THR A 11 -24.75 -14.15 1.72
C THR A 11 -26.04 -13.50 2.19
N ILE A 12 -26.57 -12.56 1.41
CA ILE A 12 -27.76 -11.79 1.72
C ILE A 12 -28.88 -12.27 0.82
N TYR A 13 -30.04 -12.61 1.42
CA TYR A 13 -31.24 -13.11 0.72
C TYR A 13 -30.99 -14.28 -0.26
N LYS A 14 -29.96 -15.12 0.01
CA LYS A 14 -29.56 -16.28 -0.82
C LYS A 14 -29.02 -15.95 -2.22
N ASN A 15 -29.16 -14.74 -2.68
CA ASN A 15 -28.85 -14.34 -4.04
C ASN A 15 -27.70 -13.32 -4.17
N ILE A 16 -27.43 -12.57 -3.11
CA ILE A 16 -26.34 -11.57 -3.10
C ILE A 16 -25.23 -12.10 -2.22
N ASP A 17 -24.03 -12.18 -2.77
CA ASP A 17 -22.82 -12.45 -2.03
C ASP A 17 -21.96 -11.17 -1.96
N PHE A 18 -21.45 -10.90 -0.78
CA PHE A 18 -20.53 -9.81 -0.52
C PHE A 18 -19.34 -10.36 0.23
N SER A 19 -18.15 -10.15 -0.29
CA SER A 19 -16.91 -10.50 0.40
C SER A 19 -15.96 -9.32 0.45
N PHE A 20 -15.18 -9.26 1.51
CA PHE A 20 -14.11 -8.29 1.64
C PHE A 20 -12.89 -8.91 2.31
N LEU A 21 -11.73 -8.35 1.99
CA LEU A 21 -10.46 -8.66 2.63
C LEU A 21 -9.73 -7.35 2.94
N THR A 22 -9.40 -7.16 4.20
CA THR A 22 -8.59 -6.05 4.68
C THR A 22 -7.34 -6.56 5.36
N THR A 23 -6.26 -5.79 5.30
CA THR A 23 -5.02 -6.06 6.03
C THR A 23 -4.60 -4.84 6.81
N TYR A 24 -3.99 -5.05 7.96
CA TYR A 24 -3.54 -3.96 8.80
C TYR A 24 -2.18 -4.28 9.44
N SER A 25 -1.43 -3.23 9.74
CA SER A 25 -0.24 -3.27 10.55
C SER A 25 -0.22 -2.04 11.45
N ILE A 26 -0.02 -2.25 12.75
CA ILE A 26 0.04 -1.19 13.75
C ILE A 26 1.39 -1.25 14.45
N GLY A 27 2.08 -0.14 14.42
CA GLY A 27 3.45 -0.05 14.93
C GLY A 27 4.46 -0.71 14.00
N GLY A 28 5.70 -0.46 14.27
CA GLY A 28 6.82 -0.85 13.43
C GLY A 28 7.40 0.35 12.70
N LYS A 29 8.66 0.21 12.34
CA LYS A 29 9.37 1.24 11.62
C LYS A 29 9.93 0.65 10.33
N VAL A 30 9.99 1.45 9.30
CA VAL A 30 10.58 1.12 8.01
C VAL A 30 11.62 2.17 7.66
N ASN A 31 12.72 1.76 7.08
CA ASN A 31 13.72 2.68 6.57
C ASN A 31 13.25 3.24 5.23
N GLU A 32 13.12 4.56 5.16
CA GLU A 32 12.79 5.30 3.95
C GLU A 32 14.03 5.46 3.06
N ALA A 33 14.33 4.41 2.29
CA ALA A 33 15.56 4.36 1.50
C ALA A 33 15.63 5.44 0.41
N ILE A 34 14.51 5.85 -0.16
CA ILE A 34 14.46 6.93 -1.17
C ILE A 34 14.86 8.26 -0.52
N TYR A 35 14.28 8.57 0.64
CA TYR A 35 14.66 9.78 1.37
C TYR A 35 16.11 9.71 1.81
N SER A 36 16.57 8.59 2.35
CA SER A 36 17.96 8.37 2.74
C SER A 36 18.92 8.58 1.56
N SER A 37 18.62 8.01 0.39
CA SER A 37 19.48 8.16 -0.80
C SER A 37 19.52 9.60 -1.34
N THR A 38 18.39 10.29 -1.34
CA THR A 38 18.30 11.68 -1.82
C THR A 38 18.85 12.70 -0.81
N MET A 39 19.05 12.29 0.44
CA MET A 39 19.72 13.08 1.48
C MET A 39 21.23 12.78 1.58
N ASN A 40 21.75 11.88 0.75
CA ASN A 40 23.14 11.49 0.75
C ASN A 40 23.96 12.31 -0.26
N PRO A 41 24.86 13.21 0.16
CA PRO A 41 25.66 14.05 -0.72
C PRO A 41 26.94 13.36 -1.25
N PHE A 42 27.00 12.03 -1.21
CA PHE A 42 28.20 11.26 -1.58
C PHE A 42 28.68 11.52 -3.00
N TYR A 43 27.72 11.56 -3.95
CA TYR A 43 28.05 11.78 -5.37
C TYR A 43 27.71 13.19 -5.82
N TYR A 44 28.64 13.82 -6.52
CA TYR A 44 28.42 15.12 -7.16
C TYR A 44 27.47 14.97 -8.38
N GLY A 45 26.62 15.98 -8.61
CA GLY A 45 25.74 16.01 -9.78
C GLY A 45 24.44 15.24 -9.66
N GLN A 46 24.10 14.73 -8.47
CA GLN A 46 22.79 14.09 -8.22
C GLN A 46 21.72 15.11 -7.82
N THR A 47 20.47 14.75 -8.04
CA THR A 47 19.33 15.48 -7.50
C THR A 47 19.14 15.13 -6.03
N PHE A 48 19.08 16.14 -5.18
CA PHE A 48 18.92 15.99 -3.74
C PHE A 48 17.53 16.40 -3.27
N HIS A 49 17.15 15.87 -2.12
CA HIS A 49 15.91 16.27 -1.47
C HIS A 49 16.02 17.71 -0.95
N LYS A 50 14.95 18.50 -1.07
CA LYS A 50 14.90 19.91 -0.60
C LYS A 50 15.31 20.10 0.86
N HIS A 51 15.14 19.10 1.72
CA HIS A 51 15.55 19.21 3.12
C HIS A 51 17.06 19.37 3.29
N LEU A 52 17.88 19.01 2.29
CA LEU A 52 19.31 19.22 2.34
C LEU A 52 19.68 20.72 2.41
N THR A 53 18.81 21.62 1.96
CA THR A 53 19.02 23.07 2.09
C THR A 53 19.05 23.55 3.55
N ARG A 54 18.48 22.77 4.48
CA ARG A 54 18.49 23.04 5.93
C ARG A 54 19.73 22.48 6.64
N ALA A 55 20.68 21.95 5.88
CA ALA A 55 21.88 21.38 6.46
C ALA A 55 22.65 22.41 7.33
N TRP A 56 23.24 21.89 8.39
CA TRP A 56 24.10 22.70 9.28
C TRP A 56 25.23 23.35 8.49
N LYS A 57 25.48 24.66 8.70
CA LYS A 57 26.49 25.45 7.99
C LYS A 57 27.52 26.07 8.94
N GLN A 58 27.06 26.52 10.11
CA GLN A 58 27.92 27.25 11.04
C GLN A 58 27.51 27.02 12.51
N PRO A 59 28.43 27.23 13.46
CA PRO A 59 28.08 27.18 14.88
C PRO A 59 26.95 28.13 15.23
N GLY A 60 25.94 27.58 15.96
CA GLY A 60 24.69 28.25 16.31
C GLY A 60 23.48 27.84 15.46
N ASP A 61 23.66 27.15 14.34
CA ASP A 61 22.56 26.63 13.54
C ASP A 61 21.84 25.51 14.30
N ILE A 62 20.53 25.64 14.40
CA ILE A 62 19.64 24.59 14.96
C ILE A 62 19.00 23.87 13.79
N THR A 63 19.43 22.66 13.51
CA THR A 63 18.92 21.83 12.40
C THR A 63 19.03 20.34 12.71
N ASP A 64 18.13 19.58 12.09
CA ASP A 64 18.11 18.11 12.11
C ASP A 64 18.96 17.49 10.98
N VAL A 65 19.52 18.32 10.10
CA VAL A 65 20.30 17.90 8.94
C VAL A 65 21.78 18.17 9.18
N PRO A 66 22.65 17.14 9.20
CA PRO A 66 24.06 17.31 9.38
C PRO A 66 24.68 18.12 8.24
N ARG A 67 25.91 18.54 8.44
CA ARG A 67 26.73 19.26 7.44
C ARG A 67 26.81 18.45 6.15
N VAL A 68 26.68 19.13 5.02
CA VAL A 68 26.87 18.52 3.69
C VAL A 68 28.36 18.44 3.40
N GLU A 69 28.82 17.20 3.20
CA GLU A 69 30.21 16.93 2.80
C GLU A 69 30.19 15.97 1.60
N VAL A 70 30.73 16.41 0.47
CA VAL A 70 30.83 15.57 -0.73
C VAL A 70 31.85 14.46 -0.49
N GLY A 71 31.54 13.25 -0.92
CA GLY A 71 32.39 12.08 -0.73
C GLY A 71 32.24 11.41 0.63
N THR A 72 31.44 11.94 1.54
CA THR A 72 31.14 11.31 2.81
C THR A 72 29.81 10.55 2.70
N SER A 73 29.84 9.25 2.92
CA SER A 73 28.60 8.46 2.92
C SER A 73 27.68 8.89 4.06
N SER A 74 26.39 8.90 3.81
CA SER A 74 25.42 9.11 4.87
C SER A 74 25.54 8.00 5.91
N ILE A 75 25.70 8.38 7.16
CA ILE A 75 25.73 7.43 8.27
C ILE A 75 24.31 6.85 8.40
N SER A 76 24.22 5.51 8.47
CA SER A 76 22.97 4.85 8.78
C SER A 76 22.47 5.32 10.14
N SER A 77 21.30 5.92 10.20
CA SER A 77 20.74 6.48 11.42
C SER A 77 19.24 6.24 11.49
N ASP A 78 18.67 6.34 12.67
CA ASP A 78 17.23 6.23 12.93
C ASP A 78 16.41 7.41 12.36
N ARG A 79 17.06 8.46 11.91
CA ARG A 79 16.45 9.60 11.23
C ARG A 79 15.61 9.22 10.01
N PHE A 80 15.98 8.13 9.34
CA PHE A 80 15.28 7.63 8.17
C PHE A 80 14.24 6.55 8.50
N LEU A 81 14.05 6.28 9.80
CA LEU A 81 13.05 5.33 10.26
C LEU A 81 11.71 6.04 10.46
N VAL A 82 10.74 5.68 9.63
CA VAL A 82 9.38 6.20 9.66
C VAL A 82 8.38 5.15 10.15
N ASP A 83 7.22 5.59 10.63
CA ASP A 83 6.14 4.69 11.06
C ASP A 83 5.59 3.92 9.85
N ALA A 84 5.58 2.59 9.95
CA ALA A 84 5.10 1.68 8.91
C ALA A 84 3.65 1.24 9.12
N SER A 85 2.89 1.91 9.98
CA SER A 85 1.48 1.57 10.23
C SER A 85 0.64 1.82 8.99
N TYR A 86 -0.25 0.86 8.70
CA TYR A 86 -1.19 0.98 7.60
C TYR A 86 -2.49 0.20 7.85
N PHE A 87 -3.52 0.61 7.15
CA PHE A 87 -4.74 -0.15 6.93
C PHE A 87 -5.02 -0.21 5.42
N SER A 88 -5.23 -1.39 4.89
CA SER A 88 -5.43 -1.60 3.44
C SER A 88 -6.68 -2.42 3.17
N ILE A 89 -7.53 -1.93 2.27
CA ILE A 89 -8.64 -2.68 1.71
C ILE A 89 -8.12 -3.38 0.45
N LYS A 90 -7.87 -4.69 0.60
CA LYS A 90 -7.22 -5.50 -0.43
C LYS A 90 -8.17 -5.93 -1.53
N ASN A 91 -9.35 -6.40 -1.14
CA ASN A 91 -10.36 -6.87 -2.07
C ASN A 91 -11.76 -6.59 -1.55
N ILE A 92 -12.66 -6.22 -2.44
CA ILE A 92 -14.10 -6.20 -2.21
C ILE A 92 -14.74 -6.84 -3.43
N THR A 93 -15.62 -7.83 -3.20
CA THR A 93 -16.40 -8.48 -4.27
C THR A 93 -17.87 -8.45 -3.91
N ILE A 94 -18.68 -8.09 -4.87
CA ILE A 94 -20.15 -8.16 -4.80
C ILE A 94 -20.63 -9.02 -5.95
N GLY A 95 -21.37 -10.07 -5.65
CA GLY A 95 -21.98 -10.96 -6.62
C GLY A 95 -23.50 -11.00 -6.48
N TYR A 96 -24.17 -11.22 -7.58
CA TYR A 96 -25.60 -11.48 -7.62
C TYR A 96 -25.88 -12.74 -8.43
N THR A 97 -26.46 -13.73 -7.79
CA THR A 97 -26.90 -14.97 -8.45
C THR A 97 -28.37 -14.84 -8.82
N ILE A 98 -28.66 -14.97 -10.09
CA ILE A 98 -30.05 -14.94 -10.59
C ILE A 98 -30.83 -16.10 -9.99
N PRO A 99 -32.06 -15.86 -9.49
CA PRO A 99 -32.92 -16.93 -8.95
C PRO A 99 -33.08 -18.07 -9.94
N GLU A 100 -33.04 -19.31 -9.46
CA GLU A 100 -33.14 -20.54 -10.29
C GLU A 100 -34.32 -20.53 -11.25
N LYS A 101 -35.48 -20.03 -10.81
CA LYS A 101 -36.66 -19.93 -11.66
C LYS A 101 -36.44 -19.10 -12.92
N ALA A 102 -35.70 -17.97 -12.78
CA ALA A 102 -35.39 -17.11 -13.90
C ALA A 102 -34.25 -17.68 -14.77
N ALA A 103 -33.26 -18.33 -14.15
CA ALA A 103 -32.17 -18.99 -14.88
C ALA A 103 -32.71 -20.17 -15.71
N ASN A 104 -33.59 -20.99 -15.16
CA ASN A 104 -34.19 -22.12 -15.86
C ASN A 104 -35.07 -21.67 -17.05
N TYR A 105 -35.70 -20.50 -16.98
CA TYR A 105 -36.50 -19.98 -18.11
C TYR A 105 -35.66 -19.74 -19.38
N ILE A 106 -34.35 -19.45 -19.20
CA ILE A 106 -33.40 -19.25 -20.30
C ILE A 106 -32.50 -20.47 -20.55
N GLY A 107 -32.86 -21.64 -19.96
CA GLY A 107 -32.13 -22.91 -20.17
C GLY A 107 -30.82 -23.03 -19.40
N MET A 108 -30.61 -22.23 -18.39
CA MET A 108 -29.40 -22.23 -17.55
C MET A 108 -29.69 -22.69 -16.13
N LYS A 109 -28.80 -23.47 -15.53
CA LYS A 109 -28.93 -23.89 -14.12
C LYS A 109 -28.65 -22.76 -13.14
N SER A 110 -27.64 -21.95 -13.44
CA SER A 110 -27.26 -20.85 -12.61
C SER A 110 -26.55 -19.78 -13.42
N VAL A 111 -26.84 -18.51 -13.13
CA VAL A 111 -26.17 -17.36 -13.68
C VAL A 111 -25.80 -16.44 -12.53
N ARG A 112 -24.51 -16.12 -12.40
CA ARG A 112 -24.00 -15.18 -11.39
C ARG A 112 -23.22 -14.06 -12.07
N VAL A 113 -23.59 -12.82 -11.76
CA VAL A 113 -22.87 -11.62 -12.17
C VAL A 113 -22.11 -11.12 -10.96
N TYR A 114 -20.85 -10.75 -11.12
CA TYR A 114 -20.08 -10.21 -10.02
C TYR A 114 -19.20 -9.03 -10.46
N CYS A 115 -18.87 -8.19 -9.49
CA CYS A 115 -17.89 -7.13 -9.60
C CYS A 115 -16.91 -7.25 -8.45
N SER A 116 -15.62 -7.23 -8.77
CA SER A 116 -14.53 -7.29 -7.81
C SER A 116 -13.61 -6.08 -7.98
N MET A 117 -13.15 -5.56 -6.86
CA MET A 117 -12.22 -4.45 -6.80
C MET A 117 -11.01 -4.87 -5.97
N ASP A 118 -9.81 -4.78 -6.56
CA ASP A 118 -8.57 -5.07 -5.88
C ASP A 118 -7.79 -3.81 -5.55
N ASN A 119 -7.06 -3.83 -4.44
CA ASN A 119 -6.24 -2.73 -3.93
C ASN A 119 -7.00 -1.41 -3.83
N LEU A 120 -8.22 -1.47 -3.31
CA LEU A 120 -9.17 -0.34 -3.33
C LEU A 120 -8.63 0.88 -2.60
N ALA A 121 -8.07 0.70 -1.40
CA ALA A 121 -7.56 1.79 -0.60
C ALA A 121 -6.40 1.36 0.29
N LEU A 122 -5.47 2.28 0.48
CA LEU A 122 -4.38 2.18 1.44
C LEU A 122 -4.34 3.46 2.28
N PHE A 123 -4.48 3.30 3.58
CA PHE A 123 -4.39 4.37 4.57
C PHE A 123 -3.08 4.21 5.32
N THR A 124 -2.20 5.18 5.18
CA THR A 124 -0.89 5.21 5.84
C THR A 124 -0.42 6.65 6.02
N HIS A 125 0.45 6.87 7.00
CA HIS A 125 1.12 8.16 7.19
C HIS A 125 2.23 8.40 6.15
N LEU A 126 2.69 7.34 5.47
CA LEU A 126 3.76 7.41 4.48
C LEU A 126 3.23 7.98 3.15
N LYS A 127 3.63 9.20 2.81
CA LYS A 127 3.28 9.81 1.54
C LYS A 127 4.24 9.35 0.43
N GLY A 128 3.69 8.82 -0.66
CA GLY A 128 4.47 8.37 -1.82
C GLY A 128 5.15 7.01 -1.66
N MET A 129 4.87 6.29 -0.58
CA MET A 129 5.47 5.01 -0.25
C MET A 129 4.39 4.00 0.13
N ASN A 130 4.56 2.74 -0.26
CA ASN A 130 3.66 1.67 0.12
C ASN A 130 4.32 0.75 1.16
N PRO A 131 3.92 0.80 2.44
CA PRO A 131 4.51 -0.02 3.49
C PRO A 131 4.16 -1.51 3.39
N THR A 132 3.21 -1.90 2.52
CA THR A 132 2.79 -3.30 2.40
C THR A 132 3.77 -4.20 1.65
N TYR A 133 4.78 -3.62 0.98
CA TYR A 133 5.77 -4.37 0.18
C TYR A 133 7.04 -4.73 0.92
N THR A 134 7.22 -4.23 2.12
CA THR A 134 8.49 -4.44 2.81
C THR A 134 8.36 -5.44 3.94
N LEU A 135 8.85 -6.64 3.69
CA LEU A 135 9.11 -7.63 4.73
C LEU A 135 10.48 -7.40 5.39
N THR A 136 11.39 -6.75 4.68
CA THR A 136 12.79 -6.54 5.11
C THR A 136 13.01 -5.26 5.91
N GLY A 137 11.96 -4.45 6.08
CA GLY A 137 12.05 -3.20 6.84
C GLY A 137 12.72 -2.03 6.10
N SER A 138 12.96 -2.16 4.79
CA SER A 138 13.46 -1.09 3.94
C SER A 138 12.58 -0.95 2.70
N THR A 139 12.30 0.27 2.27
CA THR A 139 11.55 0.53 1.04
C THR A 139 12.47 1.09 -0.03
N GLY A 140 12.34 0.56 -1.23
CA GLY A 140 13.04 1.05 -2.42
C GLY A 140 12.07 1.65 -3.44
N PHE A 141 12.56 1.88 -4.65
CA PHE A 141 11.76 2.28 -5.81
C PHE A 141 10.90 1.09 -6.28
N VAL A 142 9.70 0.95 -5.71
CA VAL A 142 8.76 -0.11 -6.05
C VAL A 142 7.48 0.50 -6.59
N TYR A 143 6.97 -0.07 -7.68
CA TYR A 143 5.66 0.33 -8.20
C TYR A 143 4.56 0.01 -7.18
N THR A 144 3.71 1.00 -6.92
CA THR A 144 2.50 0.79 -6.12
C THR A 144 1.52 -0.08 -6.92
N PRO A 145 0.86 -1.09 -6.31
CA PRO A 145 -0.15 -1.87 -7.00
C PRO A 145 -1.26 -0.98 -7.53
N SER A 146 -1.63 -1.22 -8.76
CA SER A 146 -2.78 -0.55 -9.36
C SER A 146 -4.08 -1.01 -8.72
N ARG A 147 -5.08 -0.14 -8.72
CA ARG A 147 -6.45 -0.53 -8.47
C ARG A 147 -6.98 -1.27 -9.68
N SER A 148 -7.59 -2.43 -9.46
CA SER A 148 -8.19 -3.22 -10.53
C SER A 148 -9.68 -3.33 -10.29
N PHE A 149 -10.45 -3.16 -11.36
CA PHE A 149 -11.89 -3.38 -11.37
C PHE A 149 -12.17 -4.51 -12.35
N VAL A 150 -12.79 -5.54 -11.87
CA VAL A 150 -13.13 -6.73 -12.65
C VAL A 150 -14.63 -6.95 -12.58
N ALA A 151 -15.28 -7.09 -13.73
CA ALA A 151 -16.64 -7.57 -13.82
C ALA A 151 -16.63 -8.92 -14.50
N GLY A 152 -17.41 -9.86 -13.99
CA GLY A 152 -17.46 -11.21 -14.50
C GLY A 152 -18.86 -11.79 -14.49
N LEU A 153 -19.03 -12.84 -15.29
CA LEU A 153 -20.25 -13.61 -15.44
C LEU A 153 -19.94 -15.10 -15.35
N ASP A 154 -20.53 -15.77 -14.39
CA ASP A 154 -20.43 -17.22 -14.23
C ASP A 154 -21.75 -17.85 -14.69
N ILE A 155 -21.69 -18.76 -15.67
CA ILE A 155 -22.86 -19.44 -16.23
C ILE A 155 -22.67 -20.95 -16.07
N LYS A 156 -23.70 -21.62 -15.53
CA LYS A 156 -23.77 -23.09 -15.45
C LYS A 156 -24.95 -23.57 -16.27
N PHE A 157 -24.70 -24.55 -17.10
CA PHE A 157 -25.69 -25.21 -17.94
C PHE A 157 -26.19 -26.50 -17.31
#